data_3f52b38a8aefbcd02c46eea368aa4491
#
_entry.id   3f52b38a8aefbcd02c46eea368aa4491
#
_cell.length_a   1.000
_cell.length_b   1.000
_cell.length_c   1.000
_cell.angle_alpha   90.00
_cell.angle_beta   90.00
_cell.angle_gamma   90.00
#
_symmetry.space_group_name_H-M   'P 1'
#
loop_
_entity.id
_entity.type
_entity.pdbx_description
1 polymer ?
#
loop_
_entity_poly.entity_id
_entity_poly.type
_entity_poly.pdbx_seq_one_letter_code
_entity_poly.pdbx_strand_id
1 'polypeptide(L)'
;MKKRFIPLIVILAVIAYGSYELRKGKNGKPEPLSGTVEAVEVTVAAEVAGRVLELGANEGDTVEAGRVIARLDSSTLEAQLRQAEGAKIAATGQYRAVDAGIRNADANVSRSQNLFGAGSISEQQFDTVDTQQKVLLAQRQAASGQIRQAEATAEYVKTLIGKATISAPITGTVLRRDIELGEIATPGASLYSIADLAKPWVRVYIPEDRLGHVKIGQTAKVTSDSYAGKSYPGTVVAIAGQAEFTPKNVQTREERVRLVYAVKVSLENPEGELKIGMPVDVALWD
;
A
#
# COMPACT_ATOMS: atom_id res chain seq x y z
N MET A 1 54.16 70.42 -7.87
CA MET A 1 54.21 68.93 -7.94
C MET A 1 52.91 68.20 -7.48
N LYS A 2 51.75 68.80 -7.45
CA LYS A 2 50.53 68.19 -6.89
C LYS A 2 49.49 67.69 -7.90
N LYS A 3 49.68 67.86 -9.21
CA LYS A 3 48.63 67.50 -10.22
C LYS A 3 48.81 66.15 -10.89
N ARG A 4 49.87 65.38 -10.59
CA ARG A 4 50.12 64.04 -11.25
C ARG A 4 49.55 62.83 -10.52
N PHE A 5 49.04 62.96 -9.29
CA PHE A 5 48.49 61.84 -8.49
C PHE A 5 46.98 61.62 -8.63
N ILE A 6 46.26 62.60 -9.22
CA ILE A 6 44.78 62.49 -9.36
C ILE A 6 44.34 61.33 -10.25
N PRO A 7 44.96 61.04 -11.42
CA PRO A 7 44.53 59.94 -12.26
C PRO A 7 44.76 58.55 -11.60
N LEU A 8 45.83 58.43 -10.78
CA LEU A 8 46.12 57.16 -10.11
C LEU A 8 45.09 56.81 -9.03
N ILE A 9 44.61 57.82 -8.31
CA ILE A 9 43.57 57.65 -7.27
C ILE A 9 42.19 57.26 -7.90
N VAL A 10 41.88 57.86 -9.06
CA VAL A 10 40.66 57.50 -9.80
C VAL A 10 40.70 56.07 -10.32
N ILE A 11 41.82 55.62 -10.86
CA ILE A 11 42.01 54.24 -11.32
C ILE A 11 41.88 53.24 -10.15
N LEU A 12 42.49 53.54 -9.01
CA LEU A 12 42.38 52.71 -7.80
C LEU A 12 40.92 52.67 -7.26
N ALA A 13 40.19 53.77 -7.30
CA ALA A 13 38.82 53.85 -6.90
C ALA A 13 37.89 53.03 -7.86
N VAL A 14 38.16 53.06 -9.17
CA VAL A 14 37.41 52.27 -10.14
C VAL A 14 37.69 50.77 -9.98
N ILE A 15 38.96 50.40 -9.71
CA ILE A 15 39.34 49.00 -9.45
C ILE A 15 38.73 48.52 -8.11
N ALA A 16 38.71 49.33 -7.06
CA ALA A 16 38.10 49.03 -5.79
C ALA A 16 36.58 48.92 -5.91
N TYR A 17 35.94 49.80 -6.66
CA TYR A 17 34.50 49.74 -6.92
C TYR A 17 34.15 48.51 -7.79
N GLY A 18 34.91 48.23 -8.85
CA GLY A 18 34.73 47.02 -9.65
C GLY A 18 34.95 45.74 -8.87
N SER A 19 35.94 45.70 -7.96
CA SER A 19 36.15 44.53 -7.08
C SER A 19 35.07 44.39 -6.00
N TYR A 20 34.50 45.50 -5.55
CA TYR A 20 33.37 45.53 -4.62
C TYR A 20 32.07 45.00 -5.28
N GLU A 21 31.75 45.44 -6.50
CA GLU A 21 30.62 44.94 -7.30
C GLU A 21 30.78 43.47 -7.65
N LEU A 22 31.98 43.01 -8.02
CA LEU A 22 32.30 41.60 -8.28
C LEU A 22 32.19 40.72 -7.01
N ARG A 23 32.48 41.26 -5.83
CA ARG A 23 32.26 40.56 -4.54
C ARG A 23 30.81 40.57 -4.11
N LYS A 24 30.07 41.62 -4.40
CA LYS A 24 28.64 41.73 -4.09
C LYS A 24 27.79 40.70 -4.88
N GLY A 25 28.20 40.40 -6.14
CA GLY A 25 27.56 39.36 -6.95
C GLY A 25 27.83 37.91 -6.48
N LYS A 26 28.83 37.69 -5.59
CA LYS A 26 29.13 36.36 -5.03
C LYS A 26 28.48 36.04 -3.70
N ASN A 27 27.86 37.01 -3.04
CA ASN A 27 27.14 36.84 -1.76
C ASN A 27 25.62 36.81 -1.98
N GLY A 28 25.15 36.40 -3.14
CA GLY A 28 23.75 36.07 -3.34
C GLY A 28 23.35 34.91 -2.43
N LYS A 29 22.26 35.06 -1.67
CA LYS A 29 21.64 33.91 -1.00
C LYS A 29 21.52 32.80 -2.03
N PRO A 30 21.86 31.55 -1.69
CA PRO A 30 21.75 30.46 -2.64
C PRO A 30 20.30 30.41 -3.17
N GLU A 31 20.18 30.32 -4.49
CA GLU A 31 18.87 30.22 -5.12
C GLU A 31 18.08 29.04 -4.53
N PRO A 32 16.78 29.23 -4.27
CA PRO A 32 15.93 28.16 -3.81
C PRO A 32 15.94 27.01 -4.83
N LEU A 33 15.85 25.80 -4.35
CA LEU A 33 15.78 24.61 -5.17
C LEU A 33 14.34 24.34 -5.56
N SER A 34 14.04 24.26 -6.84
CA SER A 34 12.71 23.89 -7.29
C SER A 34 12.46 22.39 -7.08
N GLY A 35 11.29 22.07 -6.57
CA GLY A 35 10.85 20.72 -6.31
C GLY A 35 9.38 20.53 -6.61
N THR A 36 8.92 19.30 -6.45
CA THR A 36 7.49 18.95 -6.65
C THR A 36 6.97 18.27 -5.39
N VAL A 37 5.75 18.64 -5.02
CA VAL A 37 5.05 18.01 -3.90
C VAL A 37 4.60 16.61 -4.30
N GLU A 38 4.95 15.63 -3.49
CA GLU A 38 4.57 14.22 -3.61
C GLU A 38 3.91 13.76 -2.30
N ALA A 39 3.10 12.72 -2.37
CA ALA A 39 2.52 12.06 -1.20
C ALA A 39 2.45 10.55 -1.42
N VAL A 40 2.14 9.79 -0.36
CA VAL A 40 1.81 8.37 -0.51
C VAL A 40 0.49 8.28 -1.24
N GLU A 41 0.51 7.67 -2.41
CA GLU A 41 -0.67 7.38 -3.22
C GLU A 41 -0.88 5.88 -3.27
N VAL A 42 -2.10 5.43 -2.99
CA VAL A 42 -2.49 4.03 -3.02
C VAL A 42 -3.65 3.85 -4.00
N THR A 43 -3.43 3.01 -5.00
CA THR A 43 -4.49 2.59 -5.91
C THR A 43 -5.27 1.44 -5.28
N VAL A 44 -6.57 1.62 -5.13
CA VAL A 44 -7.50 0.60 -4.66
C VAL A 44 -8.11 -0.10 -5.87
N ALA A 45 -7.83 -1.38 -6.02
CA ALA A 45 -8.31 -2.20 -7.13
C ALA A 45 -9.34 -3.23 -6.67
N ALA A 46 -10.23 -3.64 -7.58
CA ALA A 46 -11.14 -4.76 -7.33
C ALA A 46 -10.37 -6.07 -7.21
N GLU A 47 -10.69 -6.88 -6.20
CA GLU A 47 -10.12 -8.22 -6.05
C GLU A 47 -11.04 -9.31 -6.60
N VAL A 48 -12.33 -9.01 -6.77
CA VAL A 48 -13.35 -9.90 -7.32
C VAL A 48 -14.15 -9.20 -8.41
N ALA A 49 -14.73 -9.98 -9.33
CA ALA A 49 -15.62 -9.44 -10.34
C ALA A 49 -17.01 -9.19 -9.74
N GLY A 50 -17.62 -8.05 -10.11
CA GLY A 50 -18.99 -7.74 -9.72
C GLY A 50 -19.44 -6.38 -10.26
N ARG A 51 -20.77 -6.19 -10.34
CA ARG A 51 -21.34 -4.88 -10.69
C ARG A 51 -21.25 -3.95 -9.48
N VAL A 52 -20.86 -2.71 -9.69
CA VAL A 52 -20.87 -1.68 -8.63
C VAL A 52 -22.30 -1.35 -8.24
N LEU A 53 -22.65 -1.63 -6.99
CA LEU A 53 -23.96 -1.34 -6.40
C LEU A 53 -23.97 -0.03 -5.62
N GLU A 54 -22.82 0.32 -5.03
CA GLU A 54 -22.71 1.48 -4.15
C GLU A 54 -21.32 2.10 -4.28
N LEU A 55 -21.27 3.44 -4.28
CA LEU A 55 -20.06 4.24 -4.20
C LEU A 55 -20.17 5.13 -2.97
N GLY A 56 -19.28 4.94 -2.00
CA GLY A 56 -19.29 5.60 -0.69
C GLY A 56 -18.38 6.81 -0.57
N ALA A 57 -17.65 7.17 -1.66
CA ALA A 57 -16.77 8.33 -1.70
C ALA A 57 -16.71 8.90 -3.13
N ASN A 58 -16.56 10.23 -3.21
CA ASN A 58 -16.33 10.96 -4.45
C ASN A 58 -14.91 11.54 -4.48
N GLU A 59 -14.48 12.00 -5.64
CA GLU A 59 -13.23 12.73 -5.78
C GLU A 59 -13.22 13.99 -4.89
N GLY A 60 -12.13 14.19 -4.18
CA GLY A 60 -11.97 15.27 -3.20
C GLY A 60 -12.43 14.92 -1.78
N ASP A 61 -13.18 13.84 -1.57
CA ASP A 61 -13.59 13.42 -0.24
C ASP A 61 -12.40 12.93 0.59
N THR A 62 -12.44 13.22 1.88
CA THR A 62 -11.52 12.61 2.84
C THR A 62 -12.13 11.32 3.39
N VAL A 63 -11.37 10.24 3.36
CA VAL A 63 -11.76 8.92 3.86
C VAL A 63 -10.79 8.45 4.93
N GLU A 64 -11.32 7.74 5.93
CA GLU A 64 -10.53 7.08 6.95
C GLU A 64 -10.18 5.64 6.53
N ALA A 65 -9.03 5.13 6.97
CA ALA A 65 -8.66 3.74 6.76
C ALA A 65 -9.75 2.79 7.30
N GLY A 66 -10.15 1.81 6.49
CA GLY A 66 -11.23 0.87 6.81
C GLY A 66 -12.64 1.35 6.45
N ARG A 67 -12.86 2.63 6.10
CA ARG A 67 -14.16 3.10 5.60
C ARG A 67 -14.52 2.41 4.29
N VAL A 68 -15.74 1.89 4.19
CA VAL A 68 -16.26 1.31 2.93
C VAL A 68 -16.45 2.41 1.90
N ILE A 69 -15.81 2.25 0.74
CA ILE A 69 -15.81 3.21 -0.36
C ILE A 69 -16.52 2.69 -1.62
N ALA A 70 -16.69 1.37 -1.76
CA ALA A 70 -17.54 0.78 -2.79
C ALA A 70 -18.07 -0.58 -2.34
N ARG A 71 -19.18 -1.01 -2.96
CA ARG A 71 -19.75 -2.36 -2.83
C ARG A 71 -20.03 -2.92 -4.21
N LEU A 72 -19.55 -4.14 -4.42
CA LEU A 72 -19.84 -4.92 -5.62
C LEU A 72 -20.95 -5.91 -5.35
N ASP A 73 -21.68 -6.28 -6.38
CA ASP A 73 -22.72 -7.34 -6.32
C ASP A 73 -22.05 -8.68 -6.00
N SER A 74 -22.41 -9.23 -4.85
CA SER A 74 -21.97 -10.53 -4.35
C SER A 74 -22.97 -11.66 -4.53
N SER A 75 -24.10 -11.40 -5.19
CA SER A 75 -25.23 -12.35 -5.29
C SER A 75 -24.82 -13.73 -5.84
N THR A 76 -23.95 -13.74 -6.85
CA THR A 76 -23.40 -14.99 -7.41
C THR A 76 -22.51 -15.72 -6.39
N LEU A 77 -21.66 -15.00 -5.66
CA LEU A 77 -20.80 -15.56 -4.62
C LEU A 77 -21.62 -16.08 -3.44
N GLU A 78 -22.68 -15.40 -3.07
CA GLU A 78 -23.63 -15.86 -2.04
C GLU A 78 -24.34 -17.16 -2.45
N ALA A 79 -24.70 -17.29 -3.72
CA ALA A 79 -25.26 -18.55 -4.24
C ALA A 79 -24.22 -19.68 -4.18
N GLN A 80 -22.96 -19.41 -4.51
CA GLN A 80 -21.87 -20.37 -4.37
C GLN A 80 -21.62 -20.75 -2.91
N LEU A 81 -21.73 -19.79 -1.98
CA LEU A 81 -21.61 -20.07 -0.55
C LEU A 81 -22.70 -21.03 -0.08
N ARG A 82 -23.97 -20.78 -0.44
CA ARG A 82 -25.07 -21.69 -0.10
C ARG A 82 -24.85 -23.10 -0.65
N GLN A 83 -24.29 -23.23 -1.86
CA GLN A 83 -23.92 -24.52 -2.44
C GLN A 83 -22.83 -25.23 -1.63
N ALA A 84 -21.78 -24.50 -1.24
CA ALA A 84 -20.68 -25.04 -0.42
C ALA A 84 -21.15 -25.45 0.98
N GLU A 85 -22.03 -24.65 1.60
CA GLU A 85 -22.65 -24.99 2.89
C GLU A 85 -23.54 -26.24 2.78
N GLY A 86 -24.27 -26.40 1.68
CA GLY A 86 -25.03 -27.63 1.40
C GLY A 86 -24.13 -28.86 1.31
N ALA A 87 -22.96 -28.73 0.64
CA ALA A 87 -21.97 -29.83 0.58
C ALA A 87 -21.41 -30.17 1.96
N LYS A 88 -21.16 -29.18 2.83
CA LYS A 88 -20.75 -29.40 4.22
C LYS A 88 -21.80 -30.17 5.02
N ILE A 89 -23.08 -29.82 4.87
CA ILE A 89 -24.19 -30.51 5.52
C ILE A 89 -24.23 -31.98 5.09
N ALA A 90 -24.12 -32.25 3.77
CA ALA A 90 -24.09 -33.62 3.24
C ALA A 90 -22.91 -34.43 3.77
N ALA A 91 -21.67 -33.87 3.77
CA ALA A 91 -20.47 -34.50 4.33
C ALA A 91 -20.63 -34.80 5.83
N THR A 92 -21.24 -33.87 6.57
CA THR A 92 -21.54 -34.07 8.01
C THR A 92 -22.55 -35.20 8.20
N GLY A 93 -23.56 -35.31 7.34
CA GLY A 93 -24.51 -36.44 7.35
C GLY A 93 -23.79 -37.77 7.13
N GLN A 94 -22.89 -37.86 6.15
CA GLN A 94 -22.12 -39.06 5.87
C GLN A 94 -21.22 -39.47 7.07
N TYR A 95 -20.54 -38.49 7.68
CA TYR A 95 -19.74 -38.72 8.90
C TYR A 95 -20.60 -39.34 10.01
N ARG A 96 -21.78 -38.77 10.28
CA ARG A 96 -22.70 -39.26 11.32
C ARG A 96 -23.19 -40.67 11.04
N ALA A 97 -23.46 -41.02 9.77
CA ALA A 97 -23.84 -42.36 9.38
C ALA A 97 -22.75 -43.39 9.66
N VAL A 98 -21.50 -43.07 9.27
CA VAL A 98 -20.32 -43.93 9.57
C VAL A 98 -20.09 -44.05 11.07
N ASP A 99 -20.19 -42.94 11.82
CA ASP A 99 -20.01 -42.91 13.25
C ASP A 99 -21.06 -43.78 14.00
N ALA A 100 -22.31 -43.81 13.53
CA ALA A 100 -23.32 -44.70 14.02
C ALA A 100 -22.97 -46.20 13.74
N GLY A 101 -22.38 -46.48 12.54
CA GLY A 101 -21.89 -47.79 12.20
C GLY A 101 -20.74 -48.26 13.10
N ILE A 102 -19.84 -47.34 13.48
CA ILE A 102 -18.73 -47.64 14.42
C ILE A 102 -19.26 -48.03 15.78
N ARG A 103 -20.24 -47.31 16.36
CA ARG A 103 -20.82 -47.68 17.66
C ARG A 103 -21.38 -49.11 17.67
N ASN A 104 -21.99 -49.54 16.55
CA ASN A 104 -22.46 -50.92 16.41
C ASN A 104 -21.29 -51.90 16.32
N ALA A 105 -20.25 -51.57 15.51
CA ALA A 105 -19.05 -52.38 15.38
C ALA A 105 -18.29 -52.55 16.70
N ASP A 106 -18.15 -51.46 17.46
CA ASP A 106 -17.52 -51.50 18.80
C ASP A 106 -18.22 -52.48 19.74
N ALA A 107 -19.56 -52.46 19.77
CA ALA A 107 -20.36 -53.40 20.56
C ALA A 107 -20.20 -54.84 20.08
N ASN A 108 -20.04 -55.07 18.77
CA ASN A 108 -19.80 -56.38 18.19
C ASN A 108 -18.39 -56.91 18.50
N VAL A 109 -17.36 -56.07 18.40
CA VAL A 109 -15.99 -56.43 18.77
C VAL A 109 -15.90 -56.81 20.25
N SER A 110 -16.47 -56.00 21.14
CA SER A 110 -16.50 -56.29 22.56
C SER A 110 -17.19 -57.62 22.89
N ARG A 111 -18.30 -57.91 22.22
CA ARG A 111 -19.02 -59.17 22.38
C ARG A 111 -18.20 -60.34 21.83
N SER A 112 -17.63 -60.22 20.65
CA SER A 112 -16.80 -61.26 20.03
C SER A 112 -15.52 -61.51 20.82
N GLN A 113 -14.92 -60.51 21.45
CA GLN A 113 -13.76 -60.65 22.30
C GLN A 113 -14.05 -61.51 23.55
N ASN A 114 -15.22 -61.31 24.18
CA ASN A 114 -15.66 -62.12 25.30
C ASN A 114 -15.91 -63.58 24.89
N LEU A 115 -16.53 -63.81 23.74
CA LEU A 115 -16.80 -65.14 23.20
C LEU A 115 -15.52 -65.89 22.80
N PHE A 116 -14.58 -65.17 22.21
CA PHE A 116 -13.27 -65.71 21.87
C PHE A 116 -12.47 -66.11 23.11
N GLY A 117 -12.45 -65.27 24.13
CA GLY A 117 -11.82 -65.57 25.42
C GLY A 117 -12.47 -66.76 26.16
N ALA A 118 -13.76 -67.05 25.90
CA ALA A 118 -14.48 -68.21 26.39
C ALA A 118 -14.34 -69.46 25.47
N GLY A 119 -13.56 -69.38 24.35
CA GLY A 119 -13.39 -70.46 23.43
C GLY A 119 -14.63 -70.77 22.57
N SER A 120 -15.64 -69.87 22.50
CA SER A 120 -16.92 -70.07 21.83
C SER A 120 -16.96 -69.67 20.36
N ILE A 121 -15.92 -68.98 19.88
CA ILE A 121 -15.74 -68.60 18.44
C ILE A 121 -14.31 -68.82 18.03
N SER A 122 -14.09 -69.00 16.71
CA SER A 122 -12.75 -69.17 16.13
C SER A 122 -12.00 -67.80 16.02
N GLU A 123 -10.68 -67.87 15.97
CA GLU A 123 -9.82 -66.70 15.71
C GLU A 123 -10.23 -66.00 14.41
N GLN A 124 -10.49 -66.73 13.34
CA GLN A 124 -10.95 -66.19 12.06
C GLN A 124 -12.25 -65.40 12.18
N GLN A 125 -13.18 -65.81 13.04
CA GLN A 125 -14.44 -65.10 13.29
C GLN A 125 -14.19 -63.80 14.06
N PHE A 126 -13.31 -63.82 15.06
CA PHE A 126 -12.90 -62.63 15.77
C PHE A 126 -12.19 -61.61 14.83
N ASP A 127 -11.21 -62.04 14.05
CA ASP A 127 -10.45 -61.23 13.11
C ASP A 127 -11.38 -60.55 12.07
N THR A 128 -12.43 -61.25 11.62
CA THR A 128 -13.41 -60.69 10.69
C THR A 128 -14.13 -59.48 11.29
N VAL A 129 -14.57 -59.59 12.55
CA VAL A 129 -15.28 -58.49 13.24
C VAL A 129 -14.34 -57.36 13.58
N ASP A 130 -13.12 -57.61 14.03
CA ASP A 130 -12.08 -56.62 14.30
C ASP A 130 -11.69 -55.86 13.01
N THR A 131 -11.51 -56.58 11.90
CA THR A 131 -11.21 -55.98 10.61
C THR A 131 -12.36 -55.04 10.13
N GLN A 132 -13.62 -55.47 10.30
CA GLN A 132 -14.77 -54.65 9.97
C GLN A 132 -14.80 -53.34 10.77
N GLN A 133 -14.47 -53.34 12.05
CA GLN A 133 -14.34 -52.13 12.87
C GLN A 133 -13.23 -51.21 12.32
N LYS A 134 -12.04 -51.76 12.00
CA LYS A 134 -10.93 -51.01 11.44
C LYS A 134 -11.28 -50.33 10.13
N VAL A 135 -12.03 -51.01 9.24
CA VAL A 135 -12.55 -50.43 7.99
C VAL A 135 -13.47 -49.24 8.27
N LEU A 136 -14.41 -49.36 9.20
CA LEU A 136 -15.30 -48.27 9.57
C LEU A 136 -14.55 -47.09 10.17
N LEU A 137 -13.51 -47.31 11.01
CA LEU A 137 -12.65 -46.27 11.51
C LEU A 137 -11.92 -45.49 10.42
N ALA A 138 -11.40 -46.22 9.40
CA ALA A 138 -10.78 -45.62 8.25
C ALA A 138 -11.79 -44.80 7.42
N GLN A 139 -13.02 -45.32 7.25
CA GLN A 139 -14.10 -44.59 6.57
C GLN A 139 -14.49 -43.34 7.31
N ARG A 140 -14.55 -43.34 8.68
CA ARG A 140 -14.79 -42.13 9.48
C ARG A 140 -13.72 -41.08 9.25
N GLN A 141 -12.44 -41.51 9.21
CA GLN A 141 -11.35 -40.58 8.93
C GLN A 141 -11.49 -39.96 7.53
N ALA A 142 -11.86 -40.72 6.52
CA ALA A 142 -12.15 -40.21 5.17
C ALA A 142 -13.32 -39.22 5.16
N ALA A 143 -14.43 -39.57 5.83
CA ALA A 143 -15.59 -38.68 5.96
C ALA A 143 -15.26 -37.37 6.71
N SER A 144 -14.40 -37.45 7.75
CA SER A 144 -13.87 -36.24 8.41
C SER A 144 -13.05 -35.38 7.45
N GLY A 145 -12.27 -35.98 6.55
CA GLY A 145 -11.56 -35.28 5.48
C GLY A 145 -12.51 -34.53 4.54
N GLN A 146 -13.63 -35.16 4.18
CA GLN A 146 -14.64 -34.50 3.31
C GLN A 146 -15.29 -33.30 3.98
N ILE A 147 -15.56 -33.36 5.30
CA ILE A 147 -16.07 -32.19 6.07
C ILE A 147 -15.07 -31.07 5.98
N ARG A 148 -13.79 -31.29 6.28
CA ARG A 148 -12.76 -30.26 6.21
C ARG A 148 -12.63 -29.64 4.83
N GLN A 149 -12.73 -30.45 3.78
CA GLN A 149 -12.71 -29.98 2.39
C GLN A 149 -13.91 -29.05 2.10
N ALA A 150 -15.11 -29.43 2.49
CA ALA A 150 -16.32 -28.63 2.29
C ALA A 150 -16.29 -27.34 3.11
N GLU A 151 -15.77 -27.39 4.36
CA GLU A 151 -15.54 -26.20 5.21
C GLU A 151 -14.55 -25.23 4.56
N ALA A 152 -13.42 -25.71 4.08
CA ALA A 152 -12.44 -24.88 3.41
C ALA A 152 -13.00 -24.21 2.14
N THR A 153 -13.85 -24.93 1.39
CA THR A 153 -14.53 -24.36 0.22
C THR A 153 -15.52 -23.24 0.63
N ALA A 154 -16.30 -23.44 1.68
CA ALA A 154 -17.24 -22.43 2.16
C ALA A 154 -16.48 -21.19 2.68
N GLU A 155 -15.40 -21.37 3.39
CA GLU A 155 -14.55 -20.28 3.91
C GLU A 155 -13.89 -19.49 2.79
N TYR A 156 -13.41 -20.17 1.75
CA TYR A 156 -12.87 -19.50 0.56
C TYR A 156 -13.91 -18.58 -0.09
N VAL A 157 -15.14 -19.07 -0.28
CA VAL A 157 -16.22 -18.25 -0.88
C VAL A 157 -16.59 -17.08 0.03
N LYS A 158 -16.62 -17.26 1.36
CA LYS A 158 -16.83 -16.16 2.32
C LYS A 158 -15.77 -15.09 2.20
N THR A 159 -14.52 -15.49 2.02
CA THR A 159 -13.41 -14.54 1.78
C THR A 159 -13.65 -13.73 0.51
N LEU A 160 -14.11 -14.37 -0.57
CA LEU A 160 -14.43 -13.65 -1.82
C LEU A 160 -15.59 -12.68 -1.63
N ILE A 161 -16.64 -13.05 -0.87
CA ILE A 161 -17.74 -12.14 -0.53
C ILE A 161 -17.22 -10.92 0.25
N GLY A 162 -16.34 -11.13 1.23
CA GLY A 162 -15.70 -10.04 1.95
C GLY A 162 -14.97 -9.06 1.04
N LYS A 163 -14.30 -9.58 -0.02
CA LYS A 163 -13.59 -8.79 -1.03
C LYS A 163 -14.51 -8.02 -1.98
N ALA A 164 -15.79 -8.31 -2.02
CA ALA A 164 -16.79 -7.52 -2.73
C ALA A 164 -17.13 -6.19 -2.01
N THR A 165 -16.76 -6.06 -0.74
CA THR A 165 -16.83 -4.80 0.01
C THR A 165 -15.46 -4.15 0.00
N ILE A 166 -15.33 -3.04 -0.71
CA ILE A 166 -14.07 -2.32 -0.90
C ILE A 166 -13.94 -1.24 0.17
N SER A 167 -12.86 -1.27 0.92
CA SER A 167 -12.55 -0.26 1.95
C SER A 167 -11.27 0.50 1.64
N ALA A 168 -11.16 1.72 2.16
CA ALA A 168 -9.97 2.55 2.03
C ALA A 168 -8.80 1.91 2.80
N PRO A 169 -7.64 1.65 2.16
CA PRO A 169 -6.50 1.04 2.82
C PRO A 169 -5.74 2.02 3.71
N ILE A 170 -5.85 3.32 3.44
CA ILE A 170 -5.21 4.40 4.20
C ILE A 170 -6.23 5.52 4.46
N THR A 171 -5.97 6.32 5.49
CA THR A 171 -6.63 7.61 5.67
C THR A 171 -6.03 8.60 4.68
N GLY A 172 -6.89 9.31 3.94
CA GLY A 172 -6.42 10.25 2.92
C GLY A 172 -7.56 10.87 2.12
N THR A 173 -7.18 11.58 1.06
CA THR A 173 -8.12 12.21 0.12
C THR A 173 -8.22 11.36 -1.15
N VAL A 174 -9.43 11.13 -1.62
CA VAL A 174 -9.69 10.50 -2.91
C VAL A 174 -9.24 11.45 -4.03
N LEU A 175 -8.20 11.06 -4.75
CA LEU A 175 -7.69 11.84 -5.89
C LEU A 175 -8.49 11.60 -7.14
N ARG A 176 -8.87 10.33 -7.38
CA ARG A 176 -9.55 9.89 -8.59
C ARG A 176 -10.45 8.69 -8.29
N ARG A 177 -11.57 8.65 -8.97
CA ARG A 177 -12.49 7.53 -9.01
C ARG A 177 -12.57 7.01 -10.44
N ASP A 178 -12.08 5.79 -10.66
CA ASP A 178 -11.93 5.19 -11.99
C ASP A 178 -13.11 4.29 -12.37
N ILE A 179 -14.19 4.28 -11.58
CA ILE A 179 -15.37 3.42 -11.81
C ILE A 179 -16.66 4.16 -11.50
N GLU A 180 -17.72 3.79 -12.21
CA GLU A 180 -19.06 4.37 -12.06
C GLU A 180 -20.08 3.37 -11.52
N LEU A 181 -21.17 3.90 -10.93
CA LEU A 181 -22.28 3.10 -10.44
C LEU A 181 -22.91 2.28 -11.58
N GLY A 182 -23.09 0.98 -11.38
CA GLY A 182 -23.64 0.07 -12.38
C GLY A 182 -22.61 -0.54 -13.34
N GLU A 183 -21.39 -0.07 -13.37
CA GLU A 183 -20.28 -0.69 -14.13
C GLU A 183 -19.89 -2.03 -13.54
N ILE A 184 -19.23 -2.85 -14.34
CA ILE A 184 -18.70 -4.16 -13.93
C ILE A 184 -17.19 -4.01 -13.66
N ALA A 185 -16.81 -4.12 -12.39
CA ALA A 185 -15.44 -4.25 -11.99
C ALA A 185 -14.91 -5.66 -12.31
N THR A 186 -13.67 -5.74 -12.81
CA THR A 186 -12.95 -7.00 -12.99
C THR A 186 -11.77 -7.07 -12.02
N PRO A 187 -11.29 -8.26 -11.61
CA PRO A 187 -10.12 -8.36 -10.75
C PRO A 187 -8.91 -7.62 -11.34
N GLY A 188 -8.29 -6.75 -10.53
CA GLY A 188 -7.20 -5.88 -10.94
C GLY A 188 -7.61 -4.52 -11.52
N ALA A 189 -8.89 -4.28 -11.80
CA ALA A 189 -9.37 -2.97 -12.24
C ALA A 189 -9.20 -1.94 -11.11
N SER A 190 -8.61 -0.78 -11.42
CA SER A 190 -8.54 0.37 -10.52
C SER A 190 -9.93 0.90 -10.24
N LEU A 191 -10.25 1.15 -8.97
CA LEU A 191 -11.51 1.74 -8.53
C LEU A 191 -11.31 3.15 -7.99
N TYR A 192 -10.28 3.34 -7.18
CA TYR A 192 -9.95 4.60 -6.55
C TYR A 192 -8.43 4.80 -6.47
N SER A 193 -8.01 6.06 -6.50
CA SER A 193 -6.69 6.49 -6.05
C SER A 193 -6.85 7.38 -4.82
N ILE A 194 -6.19 7.02 -3.72
CA ILE A 194 -6.28 7.72 -2.42
C ILE A 194 -4.87 8.15 -2.02
N ALA A 195 -4.72 9.42 -1.61
CA ALA A 195 -3.45 9.96 -1.16
C ALA A 195 -3.49 10.54 0.25
N ASP A 196 -2.43 10.29 1.01
CA ASP A 196 -2.21 10.96 2.30
C ASP A 196 -1.64 12.37 2.07
N LEU A 197 -2.52 13.34 1.96
CA LEU A 197 -2.16 14.75 1.79
C LEU A 197 -1.83 15.46 3.11
N ALA A 198 -1.99 14.82 4.27
CA ALA A 198 -1.65 15.42 5.55
C ALA A 198 -0.13 15.45 5.78
N LYS A 199 0.59 14.47 5.23
CA LYS A 199 2.05 14.33 5.37
C LYS A 199 2.73 14.20 4.00
N PRO A 200 2.64 15.24 3.16
CA PRO A 200 3.32 15.24 1.87
C PRO A 200 4.82 15.43 2.07
N TRP A 201 5.56 15.23 1.01
CA TRP A 201 6.97 15.62 0.95
C TRP A 201 7.26 16.33 -0.35
N VAL A 202 8.36 17.05 -0.37
CA VAL A 202 8.91 17.63 -1.60
C VAL A 202 10.13 16.83 -2.00
N ARG A 203 10.22 16.50 -3.28
CA ARG A 203 11.42 15.99 -3.90
C ARG A 203 12.15 17.14 -4.58
N VAL A 204 13.36 17.41 -4.12
CA VAL A 204 14.27 18.40 -4.74
C VAL A 204 15.52 17.71 -5.23
N TYR A 205 16.15 18.29 -6.25
CA TYR A 205 17.39 17.78 -6.82
C TYR A 205 18.55 18.71 -6.50
N ILE A 206 19.54 18.19 -5.81
CA ILE A 206 20.71 18.95 -5.35
C ILE A 206 21.91 18.55 -6.19
N PRO A 207 22.62 19.51 -6.82
CA PRO A 207 23.88 19.26 -7.51
C PRO A 207 24.94 18.68 -6.55
N GLU A 208 25.84 17.84 -7.08
CA GLU A 208 26.88 17.16 -6.33
C GLU A 208 27.75 18.12 -5.51
N ASP A 209 28.09 19.27 -6.08
CA ASP A 209 28.93 20.30 -5.44
C ASP A 209 28.32 20.94 -4.20
N ARG A 210 26.97 20.85 -4.03
CA ARG A 210 26.22 21.37 -2.88
C ARG A 210 25.79 20.28 -1.90
N LEU A 211 25.89 19.01 -2.28
CA LEU A 211 25.40 17.89 -1.46
C LEU A 211 26.04 17.83 -0.06
N GLY A 212 27.32 18.16 0.04
CA GLY A 212 28.06 18.16 1.32
C GLY A 212 27.51 19.11 2.38
N HIS A 213 26.66 20.07 2.00
CA HIS A 213 26.03 21.03 2.90
C HIS A 213 24.63 20.61 3.38
N VAL A 214 24.10 19.47 2.89
CA VAL A 214 22.76 18.98 3.24
C VAL A 214 22.90 17.78 4.16
N LYS A 215 22.12 17.80 5.25
CA LYS A 215 22.10 16.74 6.26
C LYS A 215 20.68 16.28 6.56
N ILE A 216 20.53 15.00 6.84
CA ILE A 216 19.27 14.46 7.37
C ILE A 216 18.95 15.14 8.71
N GLY A 217 17.68 15.54 8.90
CA GLY A 217 17.24 16.32 10.06
C GLY A 217 17.38 17.83 9.89
N GLN A 218 18.00 18.31 8.79
CA GLN A 218 18.12 19.74 8.50
C GLN A 218 16.73 20.34 8.22
N THR A 219 16.46 21.51 8.78
CA THR A 219 15.26 22.30 8.49
C THR A 219 15.30 22.88 7.09
N ALA A 220 14.15 22.95 6.47
CA ALA A 220 13.93 23.55 5.16
C ALA A 220 12.74 24.51 5.23
N LYS A 221 12.80 25.56 4.43
CA LYS A 221 11.67 26.46 4.22
C LYS A 221 11.13 26.24 2.81
N VAL A 222 9.84 25.84 2.73
CA VAL A 222 9.19 25.57 1.46
C VAL A 222 8.19 26.67 1.17
N THR A 223 8.18 27.17 -0.04
CA THR A 223 7.26 28.21 -0.53
C THR A 223 6.61 27.77 -1.83
N SER A 224 5.38 28.17 -2.07
CA SER A 224 4.65 27.91 -3.30
C SER A 224 4.15 29.22 -3.91
N ASP A 225 4.23 29.35 -5.21
CA ASP A 225 3.68 30.51 -5.93
C ASP A 225 2.18 30.65 -5.75
N SER A 226 1.48 29.52 -5.56
CA SER A 226 0.02 29.51 -5.35
C SER A 226 -0.40 30.16 -4.03
N TYR A 227 0.51 30.24 -3.05
CA TYR A 227 0.26 30.82 -1.73
C TYR A 227 1.35 31.84 -1.37
N ALA A 228 1.35 32.96 -2.11
CA ALA A 228 2.35 34.00 -1.98
C ALA A 228 2.45 34.51 -0.53
N GLY A 229 3.68 34.55 0.00
CA GLY A 229 3.96 35.02 1.36
C GLY A 229 3.79 33.95 2.44
N LYS A 230 3.23 32.76 2.14
CA LYS A 230 3.15 31.61 3.06
C LYS A 230 4.38 30.72 2.90
N SER A 231 4.87 30.21 4.02
CA SER A 231 5.96 29.24 4.01
C SER A 231 5.61 28.06 4.89
N TYR A 232 5.97 26.87 4.42
CA TYR A 232 5.73 25.62 5.10
C TYR A 232 7.07 25.10 5.66
N PRO A 233 7.14 24.86 6.97
CA PRO A 233 8.34 24.26 7.55
C PRO A 233 8.49 22.81 7.06
N GLY A 234 9.70 22.48 6.66
CA GLY A 234 10.06 21.13 6.21
C GLY A 234 11.29 20.60 6.92
N THR A 235 11.48 19.30 6.84
CA THR A 235 12.66 18.61 7.38
C THR A 235 13.19 17.63 6.35
N VAL A 236 14.51 17.65 6.12
CA VAL A 236 15.19 16.67 5.25
C VAL A 236 15.12 15.30 5.92
N VAL A 237 14.43 14.35 5.29
CA VAL A 237 14.24 12.98 5.82
C VAL A 237 15.04 11.93 5.08
N ALA A 238 15.42 12.20 3.84
CA ALA A 238 16.23 11.26 3.06
C ALA A 238 17.06 12.00 1.99
N ILE A 239 18.23 11.45 1.71
CA ILE A 239 19.13 11.85 0.62
C ILE A 239 19.39 10.58 -0.19
N ALA A 240 19.17 10.62 -1.51
CA ALA A 240 19.41 9.47 -2.38
C ALA A 240 20.89 9.08 -2.36
N GLY A 241 21.16 7.79 -2.23
CA GLY A 241 22.53 7.24 -2.28
C GLY A 241 23.08 7.09 -3.70
N GLN A 242 22.26 7.34 -4.72
CA GLN A 242 22.62 7.23 -6.13
C GLN A 242 22.30 8.55 -6.83
N ALA A 243 23.25 9.00 -7.66
CA ALA A 243 23.06 10.18 -8.48
C ALA A 243 22.09 9.89 -9.63
N GLU A 244 21.30 10.88 -9.97
CA GLU A 244 20.41 10.88 -11.15
C GLU A 244 20.90 11.95 -12.15
N PHE A 245 20.59 11.76 -13.42
CA PHE A 245 20.78 12.83 -14.40
C PHE A 245 19.64 13.84 -14.24
N THR A 246 19.94 15.13 -14.37
CA THR A 246 18.92 16.20 -14.32
C THR A 246 17.70 15.81 -15.15
N PRO A 247 16.46 15.88 -14.58
CA PRO A 247 15.24 15.63 -15.34
C PRO A 247 15.16 16.49 -16.60
N LYS A 248 14.62 15.95 -17.69
CA LYS A 248 14.61 16.46 -19.06
C LYS A 248 14.02 17.87 -19.31
N ASN A 249 13.61 18.60 -18.30
CA ASN A 249 12.98 19.91 -18.43
C ASN A 249 13.95 21.10 -18.44
N VAL A 250 15.26 20.85 -18.54
CA VAL A 250 16.28 21.91 -18.54
C VAL A 250 16.64 22.27 -19.96
N GLN A 251 16.50 23.55 -20.32
CA GLN A 251 16.59 24.03 -21.70
C GLN A 251 18.03 24.30 -22.18
N THR A 252 19.03 24.34 -21.32
CA THR A 252 20.42 24.64 -21.68
C THR A 252 21.29 23.38 -21.75
N ARG A 253 22.27 23.40 -22.67
CA ARG A 253 23.16 22.26 -22.96
C ARG A 253 24.14 21.98 -21.82
N GLU A 254 24.48 22.99 -21.03
CA GLU A 254 25.43 22.94 -19.90
C GLU A 254 24.78 22.36 -18.62
N GLU A 255 23.48 22.47 -18.46
CA GLU A 255 22.73 21.92 -17.33
C GLU A 255 22.33 20.45 -17.51
N ARG A 256 22.38 19.91 -18.73
CA ARG A 256 21.98 18.53 -19.06
C ARG A 256 22.94 17.44 -18.58
N VAL A 257 24.11 17.79 -18.06
CA VAL A 257 25.20 16.84 -17.73
C VAL A 257 25.58 16.91 -16.24
N ARG A 258 24.84 17.62 -15.40
CA ARG A 258 25.14 17.65 -13.96
C ARG A 258 24.48 16.46 -13.25
N LEU A 259 25.28 15.72 -12.50
CA LEU A 259 24.78 14.73 -11.57
C LEU A 259 24.08 15.45 -10.42
N VAL A 260 22.87 15.01 -10.11
CA VAL A 260 22.05 15.54 -9.02
C VAL A 260 21.63 14.40 -8.10
N TYR A 261 21.40 14.72 -6.84
CA TYR A 261 20.91 13.80 -5.85
C TYR A 261 19.51 14.20 -5.42
N ALA A 262 18.58 13.26 -5.45
CA ALA A 262 17.24 13.50 -4.95
C ALA A 262 17.26 13.60 -3.42
N VAL A 263 16.69 14.68 -2.91
CA VAL A 263 16.51 14.93 -1.48
C VAL A 263 15.03 15.02 -1.17
N LYS A 264 14.59 14.26 -0.17
CA LYS A 264 13.21 14.22 0.30
C LYS A 264 13.07 15.13 1.52
N VAL A 265 12.20 16.14 1.41
CA VAL A 265 11.86 17.08 2.48
C VAL A 265 10.43 16.80 2.91
N SER A 266 10.23 16.30 4.12
CA SER A 266 8.91 16.05 4.69
C SER A 266 8.27 17.36 5.13
N LEU A 267 6.96 17.49 4.91
CA LEU A 267 6.16 18.65 5.25
C LEU A 267 4.95 18.24 6.09
N GLU A 268 4.39 19.19 6.83
CA GLU A 268 3.06 19.09 7.39
C GLU A 268 2.10 19.96 6.58
N ASN A 269 0.93 19.45 6.28
CA ASN A 269 -0.08 20.12 5.45
C ASN A 269 -1.46 20.08 6.12
N PRO A 270 -1.61 20.62 7.33
CA PRO A 270 -2.86 20.49 8.12
C PRO A 270 -4.06 21.14 7.43
N GLU A 271 -3.83 22.18 6.62
CA GLU A 271 -4.90 22.91 5.90
C GLU A 271 -5.20 22.29 4.52
N GLY A 272 -4.44 21.25 4.11
CA GLY A 272 -4.63 20.58 2.82
C GLY A 272 -4.36 21.46 1.59
N GLU A 273 -3.60 22.53 1.74
CA GLU A 273 -3.31 23.50 0.67
C GLU A 273 -2.34 22.93 -0.37
N LEU A 274 -1.32 22.20 0.08
CA LEU A 274 -0.36 21.58 -0.81
C LEU A 274 -0.99 20.36 -1.47
N LYS A 275 -0.93 20.31 -2.80
CA LYS A 275 -1.46 19.22 -3.62
C LYS A 275 -0.33 18.49 -4.34
N ILE A 276 -0.53 17.22 -4.63
CA ILE A 276 0.43 16.42 -5.44
C ILE A 276 0.65 17.07 -6.79
N GLY A 277 1.91 17.10 -7.24
CA GLY A 277 2.31 17.73 -8.50
C GLY A 277 2.53 19.23 -8.42
N MET A 278 2.26 19.89 -7.29
CA MET A 278 2.46 21.32 -7.12
C MET A 278 3.95 21.66 -7.17
N PRO A 279 4.38 22.62 -8.01
CA PRO A 279 5.75 23.12 -7.97
C PRO A 279 5.94 23.98 -6.72
N VAL A 280 7.08 23.83 -6.08
CA VAL A 280 7.46 24.55 -4.86
C VAL A 280 8.95 24.86 -4.87
N ASP A 281 9.34 25.91 -4.18
CA ASP A 281 10.71 26.29 -3.95
C ASP A 281 11.14 25.92 -2.54
N VAL A 282 12.31 25.29 -2.41
CA VAL A 282 12.85 24.81 -1.15
C VAL A 282 14.16 25.55 -0.86
N ALA A 283 14.18 26.30 0.23
CA ALA A 283 15.39 26.89 0.79
C ALA A 283 15.91 25.99 1.92
N LEU A 284 17.11 25.45 1.74
CA LEU A 284 17.83 24.59 2.71
C LEU A 284 18.87 25.37 3.50
N TRP A 285 19.13 26.62 3.11
CA TRP A 285 20.12 27.50 3.74
C TRP A 285 19.48 28.83 4.08
N ASP A 286 19.76 29.32 5.27
CA ASP A 286 19.41 30.68 5.73
C ASP A 286 20.33 31.77 5.15
#